data_410e565de8668d3559b3665f6190b6aa
#
_entry.id   410e565de8668d3559b3665f6190b6aa
#
_cell.length_a   1.000
_cell.length_b   1.000
_cell.length_c   1.000
_cell.angle_alpha   90.00
_cell.angle_beta   90.00
_cell.angle_gamma   90.00
#
_symmetry.space_group_name_H-M   'P 1'
#
loop_
_entity.id
_entity.type
_entity.pdbx_description
1 polymer ?
#
loop_
_entity_poly.entity_id
_entity_poly.type
_entity_poly.pdbx_seq_one_letter_code
_entity_poly.pdbx_strand_id
1 'polypeptide(L)'
;MIFRETSLPGAFVIEVQRLEDDRGFFGRIFCRREFLAHGLNPDVVQCSISFNRKAGTLRGMHYQDAPHAEDKLIRCSRGELYDVIIDLREDSPTFRQWEALELTEDNRRMLYVPKGFAHGFQTLADNTEAIYQMSE
;
A
#
# COMPACT_ATOMS: atom_id res chain seq x y z
N MET A 1 13.51 7.33 0.34
CA MET A 1 12.06 7.29 0.00
C MET A 1 11.39 8.55 0.52
N ILE A 2 10.26 8.94 -0.03
CA ILE A 2 9.49 10.12 0.41
C ILE A 2 8.21 9.61 1.06
N PHE A 3 7.99 9.94 2.33
CA PHE A 3 6.83 9.51 3.11
C PHE A 3 5.86 10.68 3.27
N ARG A 4 4.59 10.46 2.94
CA ARG A 4 3.51 11.43 3.14
C ARG A 4 2.38 10.76 3.89
N GLU A 5 2.09 11.23 5.09
CA GLU A 5 0.93 10.74 5.83
C GLU A 5 -0.35 11.13 5.09
N THR A 6 -1.30 10.21 5.04
CA THR A 6 -2.62 10.42 4.46
C THR A 6 -3.52 11.22 5.42
N SER A 7 -4.77 11.45 5.07
CA SER A 7 -5.76 12.01 5.99
C SER A 7 -6.15 11.04 7.14
N LEU A 8 -5.79 9.75 6.98
CA LEU A 8 -6.05 8.70 7.97
C LEU A 8 -4.78 8.40 8.77
N PRO A 9 -4.72 8.75 10.07
CA PRO A 9 -3.50 8.68 10.87
C PRO A 9 -2.83 7.31 10.87
N GLY A 10 -1.53 7.31 10.55
CA GLY A 10 -0.69 6.12 10.48
C GLY A 10 -0.66 5.43 9.11
N ALA A 11 -1.53 5.79 8.18
CA ALA A 11 -1.44 5.36 6.79
C ALA A 11 -0.59 6.34 5.97
N PHE A 12 0.29 5.80 5.10
CA PHE A 12 1.25 6.62 4.35
C PHE A 12 1.26 6.27 2.87
N VAL A 13 1.29 7.30 2.04
CA VAL A 13 1.75 7.20 0.66
C VAL A 13 3.26 7.31 0.66
N ILE A 14 3.93 6.32 0.06
CA ILE A 14 5.39 6.27 -0.01
C ILE A 14 5.80 6.36 -1.49
N GLU A 15 6.59 7.37 -1.82
CA GLU A 15 7.09 7.59 -3.18
C GLU A 15 8.55 7.17 -3.29
N VAL A 16 8.90 6.61 -4.44
CA VAL A 16 10.28 6.24 -4.76
C VAL A 16 11.08 7.50 -5.07
N GLN A 17 12.14 7.73 -4.31
CA GLN A 17 13.14 8.75 -4.66
C GLN A 17 14.03 8.19 -5.77
N ARG A 18 13.81 8.66 -7.00
CA ARG A 18 14.50 8.17 -8.19
C ARG A 18 15.89 8.77 -8.29
N LEU A 19 16.88 7.92 -8.57
CA LEU A 19 18.24 8.30 -8.99
C LEU A 19 18.34 7.99 -10.48
N GLU A 20 18.15 9.02 -11.29
CA GLU A 20 18.01 8.88 -12.75
C GLU A 20 19.36 9.03 -13.47
N ASP A 21 19.54 8.25 -14.54
CA ASP A 21 20.62 8.36 -15.51
C ASP A 21 20.11 7.99 -16.92
N ASP A 22 20.97 7.99 -17.94
CA ASP A 22 20.61 7.69 -19.33
C ASP A 22 20.03 6.27 -19.55
N ARG A 23 20.18 5.37 -18.59
CA ARG A 23 19.66 4.00 -18.64
C ARG A 23 18.30 3.83 -17.98
N GLY A 24 17.81 4.85 -17.24
CA GLY A 24 16.60 4.82 -16.44
C GLY A 24 16.85 5.32 -15.03
N PHE A 25 16.28 4.66 -14.01
CA PHE A 25 16.49 5.08 -12.63
C PHE A 25 16.72 3.88 -11.69
N PHE A 26 17.44 4.14 -10.62
CA PHE A 26 17.46 3.29 -9.43
C PHE A 26 16.66 3.96 -8.32
N GLY A 27 15.88 3.17 -7.55
CA GLY A 27 15.11 3.70 -6.43
C GLY A 27 14.80 2.63 -5.40
N ARG A 28 14.82 3.05 -4.13
CA ARG A 28 14.53 2.17 -3.01
C ARG A 28 13.02 2.09 -2.79
N ILE A 29 12.50 0.87 -2.63
CA ILE A 29 11.08 0.60 -2.38
C ILE A 29 10.80 0.10 -0.96
N PHE A 30 11.83 -0.28 -0.20
CA PHE A 30 11.73 -0.67 1.20
C PHE A 30 13.06 -0.42 1.91
N CYS A 31 12.99 0.08 3.15
CA CYS A 31 14.15 0.19 4.03
C CYS A 31 13.70 0.18 5.49
N ARG A 32 14.09 -0.89 6.22
CA ARG A 32 13.76 -1.04 7.65
C ARG A 32 14.04 0.23 8.46
N ARG A 33 15.22 0.84 8.26
CA ARG A 33 15.64 2.03 9.00
C ARG A 33 14.75 3.25 8.70
N GLU A 34 14.37 3.44 7.43
CA GLU A 34 13.52 4.57 7.05
C GLU A 34 12.07 4.39 7.55
N PHE A 35 11.55 3.16 7.55
CA PHE A 35 10.24 2.84 8.15
C PHE A 35 10.23 3.15 9.64
N LEU A 36 11.22 2.66 10.40
CA LEU A 36 11.36 2.95 11.84
C LEU A 36 11.46 4.45 12.13
N ALA A 37 12.17 5.21 11.29
CA ALA A 37 12.32 6.66 11.45
C ALA A 37 10.98 7.42 11.28
N HIS A 38 9.99 6.81 10.61
CA HIS A 38 8.64 7.35 10.44
C HIS A 38 7.60 6.68 11.36
N GLY A 39 8.05 5.88 12.33
CA GLY A 39 7.17 5.18 13.27
C GLY A 39 6.38 4.02 12.66
N LEU A 40 6.78 3.54 11.47
CA LEU A 40 6.11 2.45 10.78
C LEU A 40 6.72 1.10 11.16
N ASN A 41 5.89 0.06 11.19
CA ASN A 41 6.35 -1.30 11.37
C ASN A 41 7.14 -1.76 10.14
N PRO A 42 8.42 -2.13 10.31
CA PRO A 42 9.26 -2.56 9.19
C PRO A 42 9.30 -4.08 9.00
N ASP A 43 8.55 -4.84 9.79
CA ASP A 43 8.59 -6.29 9.70
C ASP A 43 7.84 -6.75 8.46
N VAL A 44 8.49 -7.62 7.70
CA VAL A 44 7.95 -8.23 6.49
C VAL A 44 8.14 -9.72 6.62
N VAL A 45 7.06 -10.44 6.89
CA VAL A 45 7.06 -11.89 7.05
C VAL A 45 6.51 -12.62 5.83
N GLN A 46 5.69 -11.92 5.03
CA GLN A 46 5.12 -12.46 3.79
C GLN A 46 5.22 -11.44 2.65
N CYS A 47 5.46 -11.95 1.45
CA CYS A 47 5.34 -11.20 0.19
C CYS A 47 4.43 -11.98 -0.75
N SER A 48 3.44 -11.30 -1.33
CA SER A 48 2.45 -11.92 -2.20
C SER A 48 2.20 -11.11 -3.45
N ILE A 49 1.75 -11.79 -4.52
CA ILE A 49 1.33 -11.18 -5.78
C ILE A 49 -0.16 -11.44 -5.96
N SER A 50 -0.89 -10.40 -6.35
CA SER A 50 -2.26 -10.49 -6.85
C SER A 50 -2.28 -10.09 -8.32
N PHE A 51 -2.41 -11.07 -9.22
CA PHE A 51 -2.57 -10.83 -10.64
C PHE A 51 -4.04 -10.86 -11.05
N ASN A 52 -4.45 -9.86 -11.83
CA ASN A 52 -5.85 -9.64 -12.23
C ASN A 52 -5.91 -9.43 -13.74
N ARG A 53 -6.59 -10.35 -14.44
CA ARG A 53 -6.62 -10.38 -15.90
C ARG A 53 -7.43 -9.24 -16.53
N LYS A 54 -8.48 -8.77 -15.81
CA LYS A 54 -9.45 -7.82 -16.36
C LYS A 54 -9.51 -6.53 -15.57
N ALA A 55 -9.63 -5.42 -16.27
CA ALA A 55 -10.05 -4.15 -15.70
C ALA A 55 -11.41 -4.30 -15.02
N GLY A 56 -11.63 -3.52 -13.94
CA GLY A 56 -12.86 -3.60 -13.14
C GLY A 56 -12.89 -4.77 -12.16
N THR A 57 -11.81 -5.57 -12.05
CA THR A 57 -11.74 -6.63 -11.03
C THR A 57 -11.69 -5.99 -9.64
N LEU A 58 -12.66 -6.34 -8.80
CA LEU A 58 -12.75 -5.88 -7.41
C LEU A 58 -12.21 -6.94 -6.47
N ARG A 59 -11.34 -6.53 -5.53
CA ARG A 59 -10.86 -7.36 -4.42
C ARG A 59 -10.98 -6.60 -3.11
N GLY A 60 -11.55 -7.25 -2.12
CA GLY A 60 -11.74 -6.68 -0.79
C GLY A 60 -13.20 -6.36 -0.51
N MET A 61 -13.48 -5.62 0.54
CA MET A 61 -12.53 -5.12 1.57
C MET A 61 -12.07 -6.25 2.47
N HIS A 62 -10.76 -6.32 2.74
CA HIS A 62 -10.18 -7.33 3.62
C HIS A 62 -9.46 -6.68 4.80
N TYR A 63 -9.57 -7.28 5.97
CA TYR A 63 -8.77 -6.97 7.15
C TYR A 63 -8.53 -8.24 7.96
N GLN A 64 -7.55 -8.20 8.83
CA GLN A 64 -7.33 -9.24 9.83
C GLN A 64 -7.46 -8.63 11.22
N ASP A 65 -8.15 -9.37 12.09
CA ASP A 65 -8.37 -9.01 13.47
C ASP A 65 -7.31 -9.63 14.39
N ALA A 66 -7.22 -9.14 15.62
CA ALA A 66 -6.30 -9.71 16.61
C ALA A 66 -6.61 -11.22 16.83
N PRO A 67 -5.60 -12.09 17.01
CA PRO A 67 -4.17 -11.78 17.18
C PRO A 67 -3.39 -11.62 15.87
N HIS A 68 -4.01 -11.79 14.70
CA HIS A 68 -3.36 -11.81 13.38
C HIS A 68 -3.47 -10.49 12.60
N ALA A 69 -3.71 -9.39 13.33
CA ALA A 69 -3.75 -8.06 12.70
C ALA A 69 -2.42 -7.73 12.03
N GLU A 70 -2.48 -7.25 10.79
CA GLU A 70 -1.30 -7.04 9.95
C GLU A 70 -1.19 -5.60 9.43
N ASP A 71 0.05 -5.15 9.28
CA ASP A 71 0.39 -3.99 8.48
C ASP A 71 0.69 -4.45 7.05
N LYS A 72 0.30 -3.64 6.05
CA LYS A 72 0.53 -3.96 4.64
C LYS A 72 1.27 -2.83 3.96
N LEU A 73 2.20 -3.18 3.08
CA LEU A 73 2.75 -2.28 2.07
C LEU A 73 2.32 -2.79 0.70
N ILE A 74 1.57 -1.98 -0.03
CA ILE A 74 0.98 -2.34 -1.32
C ILE A 74 1.57 -1.44 -2.41
N ARG A 75 1.81 -2.02 -3.59
CA ARG A 75 2.17 -1.29 -4.80
C ARG A 75 1.64 -1.98 -6.04
N CYS A 76 1.38 -1.20 -7.08
CA CYS A 76 1.13 -1.71 -8.42
C CYS A 76 2.48 -1.92 -9.13
N SER A 77 2.76 -3.15 -9.57
CA SER A 77 3.96 -3.48 -10.34
C SER A 77 3.71 -3.47 -11.84
N ARG A 78 2.44 -3.62 -12.24
CA ARG A 78 1.98 -3.58 -13.62
C ARG A 78 0.53 -3.12 -13.68
N GLY A 79 0.22 -2.24 -14.63
CA GLY A 79 -1.12 -1.71 -14.81
C GLY A 79 -1.49 -0.64 -13.78
N GLU A 80 -2.75 -0.62 -13.36
CA GLU A 80 -3.33 0.46 -12.56
C GLU A 80 -4.35 -0.08 -11.56
N LEU A 81 -4.31 0.47 -10.33
CA LEU A 81 -5.22 0.16 -9.23
C LEU A 81 -5.87 1.45 -8.71
N TYR A 82 -7.18 1.40 -8.49
CA TYR A 82 -7.87 2.30 -7.57
C TYR A 82 -7.90 1.63 -6.20
N ASP A 83 -7.03 2.07 -5.32
CA ASP A 83 -6.76 1.45 -4.01
C ASP A 83 -7.50 2.20 -2.91
N VAL A 84 -8.16 1.47 -2.00
CA VAL A 84 -9.05 2.04 -0.98
C VAL A 84 -8.72 1.46 0.38
N ILE A 85 -8.61 2.33 1.38
CA ILE A 85 -8.46 1.97 2.80
C ILE A 85 -9.57 2.60 3.64
N ILE A 86 -9.99 1.88 4.68
CA ILE A 86 -11.00 2.35 5.65
C ILE A 86 -10.42 2.15 7.05
N ASP A 87 -10.45 3.19 7.87
CA ASP A 87 -10.05 3.11 9.27
C ASP A 87 -11.15 2.43 10.10
N LEU A 88 -10.86 1.23 10.64
CA LEU A 88 -11.78 0.47 11.48
C LEU A 88 -11.41 0.51 12.98
N ARG A 89 -10.42 1.31 13.37
CA ARG A 89 -10.02 1.46 14.77
C ARG A 89 -11.06 2.30 15.52
N GLU A 90 -11.76 1.69 16.46
CA GLU A 90 -12.90 2.33 17.16
C GLU A 90 -12.51 3.61 17.91
N ASP A 91 -11.27 3.66 18.46
CA ASP A 91 -10.75 4.82 19.18
C ASP A 91 -10.10 5.89 18.28
N SER A 92 -10.10 5.69 16.96
CA SER A 92 -9.50 6.62 16.01
C SER A 92 -10.42 7.82 15.75
N PRO A 93 -9.87 9.05 15.65
CA PRO A 93 -10.64 10.22 15.24
C PRO A 93 -11.18 10.10 13.81
N THR A 94 -10.63 9.18 13.01
CA THR A 94 -11.07 8.91 11.64
C THR A 94 -11.81 7.58 11.50
N PHE A 95 -12.37 7.05 12.60
CA PHE A 95 -13.15 5.82 12.56
C PHE A 95 -14.23 5.84 11.48
N ARG A 96 -14.22 4.82 10.60
CA ARG A 96 -15.08 4.65 9.41
C ARG A 96 -14.87 5.68 8.30
N GLN A 97 -13.89 6.55 8.42
CA GLN A 97 -13.46 7.35 7.27
C GLN A 97 -12.60 6.50 6.33
N TRP A 98 -12.58 6.88 5.08
CA TRP A 98 -11.85 6.17 4.04
C TRP A 98 -11.08 7.15 3.16
N GLU A 99 -10.05 6.64 2.54
CA GLU A 99 -9.27 7.36 1.52
C GLU A 99 -8.98 6.41 0.36
N ALA A 100 -8.89 6.98 -0.84
CA ALA A 100 -8.55 6.23 -2.04
C ALA A 100 -7.47 6.96 -2.83
N LEU A 101 -6.63 6.18 -3.50
CA LEU A 101 -5.59 6.70 -4.38
C LEU A 101 -5.31 5.74 -5.53
N GLU A 102 -4.77 6.27 -6.61
CA GLU A 102 -4.30 5.46 -7.72
C GLU A 102 -2.86 5.03 -7.49
N LEU A 103 -2.63 3.71 -7.57
CA LEU A 103 -1.33 3.08 -7.62
C LEU A 103 -1.12 2.53 -9.02
N THR A 104 -0.09 3.00 -9.72
CA THR A 104 0.19 2.59 -11.09
C THR A 104 1.64 2.18 -11.26
N GLU A 105 1.92 1.41 -12.32
CA GLU A 105 3.28 1.06 -12.71
C GLU A 105 4.14 2.29 -13.03
N ASP A 106 3.51 3.39 -13.46
CA ASP A 106 4.20 4.63 -13.84
C ASP A 106 4.47 5.53 -12.63
N ASN A 107 3.48 5.74 -11.74
CA ASN A 107 3.65 6.61 -10.58
C ASN A 107 4.51 5.96 -9.49
N ARG A 108 4.58 4.61 -9.45
CA ARG A 108 5.37 3.79 -8.52
C ARG A 108 5.14 4.12 -7.05
N ARG A 109 3.97 4.68 -6.75
CA ARG A 109 3.53 4.91 -5.38
C ARG A 109 3.28 3.60 -4.67
N MET A 110 3.49 3.63 -3.37
CA MET A 110 3.17 2.54 -2.46
C MET A 110 2.25 3.08 -1.38
N LEU A 111 1.35 2.25 -0.89
CA LEU A 111 0.49 2.56 0.24
C LEU A 111 0.88 1.68 1.42
N TYR A 112 1.25 2.31 2.54
CA TYR A 112 1.37 1.64 3.82
C TYR A 112 0.03 1.72 4.55
N VAL A 113 -0.53 0.56 4.87
CA VAL A 113 -1.81 0.40 5.55
C VAL A 113 -1.55 -0.21 6.93
N PRO A 114 -1.79 0.51 8.03
CA PRO A 114 -1.54 -0.01 9.36
C PRO A 114 -2.62 -1.01 9.81
N LYS A 115 -2.32 -1.75 10.86
CA LYS A 115 -3.26 -2.62 11.57
C LYS A 115 -4.56 -1.87 11.90
N GLY A 116 -5.69 -2.59 11.83
CA GLY A 116 -7.01 -2.04 12.11
C GLY A 116 -7.63 -1.29 10.94
N PHE A 117 -7.06 -1.40 9.74
CA PHE A 117 -7.66 -0.90 8.51
C PHE A 117 -8.24 -2.04 7.67
N ALA A 118 -9.37 -1.81 7.02
CA ALA A 118 -9.79 -2.60 5.88
C ALA A 118 -9.16 -2.05 4.61
N HIS A 119 -8.78 -2.94 3.69
CA HIS A 119 -8.14 -2.62 2.43
C HIS A 119 -8.79 -3.37 1.27
N GLY A 120 -8.93 -2.71 0.14
CA GLY A 120 -9.39 -3.29 -1.10
C GLY A 120 -9.02 -2.43 -2.29
N PHE A 121 -9.19 -2.98 -3.49
CA PHE A 121 -8.92 -2.25 -4.72
C PHE A 121 -9.80 -2.68 -5.88
N GLN A 122 -9.89 -1.82 -6.87
CA GLN A 122 -10.41 -2.15 -8.19
C GLN A 122 -9.32 -1.92 -9.24
N THR A 123 -9.16 -2.86 -10.17
CA THR A 123 -8.22 -2.69 -11.29
C THR A 123 -8.79 -1.74 -12.32
N LEU A 124 -7.96 -0.80 -12.82
CA LEU A 124 -8.33 0.16 -13.85
C LEU A 124 -7.88 -0.27 -15.25
N ALA A 125 -6.94 -1.23 -15.32
CA ALA A 125 -6.42 -1.77 -16.57
C ALA A 125 -6.46 -3.31 -16.58
N ASP A 126 -6.43 -3.91 -17.78
CA ASP A 126 -6.24 -5.35 -17.96
C ASP A 126 -4.82 -5.75 -17.53
N ASN A 127 -4.66 -6.99 -17.07
CA ASN A 127 -3.38 -7.57 -16.63
C ASN A 127 -2.67 -6.77 -15.54
N THR A 128 -3.43 -6.25 -14.58
CA THR A 128 -2.92 -5.49 -13.45
C THR A 128 -2.37 -6.41 -12.36
N GLU A 129 -1.19 -6.07 -11.84
CA GLU A 129 -0.50 -6.81 -10.77
C GLU A 129 -0.22 -5.92 -9.57
N ALA A 130 -0.67 -6.37 -8.40
CA ALA A 130 -0.35 -5.80 -7.11
C ALA A 130 0.64 -6.68 -6.35
N ILE A 131 1.64 -6.06 -5.73
CA ILE A 131 2.58 -6.71 -4.82
C ILE A 131 2.28 -6.23 -3.41
N TYR A 132 2.24 -7.19 -2.48
CA TYR A 132 2.03 -6.99 -1.05
C TYR A 132 3.26 -7.41 -0.26
N GLN A 133 3.60 -6.64 0.75
CA GLN A 133 4.47 -7.02 1.85
C GLN A 133 3.65 -6.92 3.13
N MET A 134 3.61 -7.96 3.94
CA MET A 134 2.74 -8.06 5.12
C MET A 134 3.55 -8.42 6.35
N SER A 135 3.09 -7.93 7.50
CA SER A 135 3.78 -8.10 8.79
C SER A 135 3.32 -9.30 9.61
N GLU A 136 2.31 -10.05 9.10
CA GLU A 136 1.79 -11.26 9.73
C GLU A 136 1.69 -12.39 8.70
#